data_791eb506fc3f05c7067d67ebe1f523a4
#
_entry.id   791eb506fc3f05c7067d67ebe1f523a4
#
_cell.length_a   1.000
_cell.length_b   1.000
_cell.length_c   1.000
_cell.angle_alpha   90.00
_cell.angle_beta   90.00
_cell.angle_gamma   90.00
#
_symmetry.space_group_name_H-M   'P 1'
#
loop_
_entity.id
_entity.type
_entity.pdbx_description
1 polymer ?
#
loop_
_entity_poly.entity_id
_entity_poly.type
_entity_poly.pdbx_seq_one_letter_code
_entity_poly.pdbx_strand_id
1 'polypeptide(L)'
;LCLFVSIFFFILGWKRIALLALPVALFFGLIMGRMKPNRRIGFMKFIGWCAVIISFGYVVVTKTGAFEYITNYFGIDTMGRNDVYKYIEKYYQISLGFMGYGFEYTTVILQKIMVENPNAHIGVVALHNNILTIYIELGFLGFWAWMIYTWVFQVNWMINHWGEKTGMLFF
;
A
#
# COMPACT_ATOMS: atom_id res chain seq x y z
N LEU A 1 -9.35 2.96 29.41
CA LEU A 1 -9.14 4.36 29.01
C LEU A 1 -8.52 4.43 27.58
N CYS A 2 -7.40 3.75 27.31
CA CYS A 2 -6.71 3.79 26.00
C CYS A 2 -7.64 3.39 24.83
N LEU A 3 -8.47 2.36 25.00
CA LEU A 3 -9.40 1.92 23.95
C LEU A 3 -10.41 3.03 23.57
N PHE A 4 -10.99 3.71 24.56
CA PHE A 4 -11.93 4.80 24.30
C PHE A 4 -11.27 5.98 23.60
N VAL A 5 -10.06 6.34 24.01
CA VAL A 5 -9.28 7.41 23.39
C VAL A 5 -8.95 7.03 21.93
N SER A 6 -8.53 5.79 21.68
CA SER A 6 -8.25 5.31 20.33
C SER A 6 -9.49 5.32 19.44
N ILE A 7 -10.64 4.85 19.94
CA ILE A 7 -11.90 4.88 19.19
C ILE A 7 -12.34 6.33 18.91
N PHE A 8 -12.19 7.22 19.88
CA PHE A 8 -12.52 8.64 19.71
C PHE A 8 -11.69 9.28 18.59
N PHE A 9 -10.36 9.12 18.60
CA PHE A 9 -9.50 9.65 17.54
C PHE A 9 -9.72 8.94 16.19
N PHE A 10 -10.07 7.66 16.20
CA PHE A 10 -10.44 6.93 14.98
C PHE A 10 -11.70 7.53 14.33
N ILE A 11 -12.73 7.82 15.13
CA ILE A 11 -13.96 8.46 14.65
C ILE A 11 -13.68 9.89 14.17
N LEU A 12 -12.90 10.68 14.92
CA LEU A 12 -12.52 12.03 14.51
C LEU A 12 -11.70 12.05 13.21
N GLY A 13 -10.88 11.05 13.01
CA GLY A 13 -10.06 10.93 11.79
C GLY A 13 -10.89 10.72 10.51
N TRP A 14 -12.14 10.21 10.62
CA TRP A 14 -13.16 9.99 9.59
C TRP A 14 -12.60 9.63 8.20
N LYS A 15 -11.48 8.94 8.15
CA LYS A 15 -10.88 8.50 6.89
C LYS A 15 -11.60 7.25 6.40
N ARG A 16 -12.19 7.30 5.21
CA ARG A 16 -12.91 6.17 4.58
C ARG A 16 -12.12 4.86 4.61
N ILE A 17 -10.80 4.94 4.37
CA ILE A 17 -9.89 3.78 4.44
C ILE A 17 -9.81 3.19 5.85
N ALA A 18 -9.78 4.02 6.89
CA ALA A 18 -9.73 3.55 8.26
C ALA A 18 -11.02 2.82 8.66
N LEU A 19 -12.18 3.32 8.20
CA LEU A 19 -13.48 2.68 8.42
C LEU A 19 -13.57 1.30 7.75
N LEU A 20 -12.93 1.11 6.60
CA LEU A 20 -12.84 -0.18 5.92
C LEU A 20 -11.81 -1.12 6.57
N ALA A 21 -10.68 -0.57 6.99
CA ALA A 21 -9.60 -1.36 7.59
C ALA A 21 -9.99 -2.00 8.92
N LEU A 22 -10.79 -1.31 9.75
CA LEU A 22 -11.22 -1.83 11.05
C LEU A 22 -12.03 -3.14 10.96
N PRO A 23 -13.11 -3.25 10.17
CA PRO A 23 -13.84 -4.51 10.01
C PRO A 23 -12.96 -5.63 9.46
N VAL A 24 -12.07 -5.31 8.51
CA VAL A 24 -11.12 -6.28 7.93
C VAL A 24 -10.15 -6.79 8.99
N ALA A 25 -9.54 -5.90 9.77
CA ALA A 25 -8.64 -6.26 10.87
C ALA A 25 -9.35 -7.10 11.93
N LEU A 26 -10.58 -6.73 12.32
CA LEU A 26 -11.39 -7.51 13.27
C LEU A 26 -11.73 -8.89 12.72
N PHE A 27 -12.11 -8.99 11.44
CA PHE A 27 -12.41 -10.27 10.79
C PHE A 27 -11.21 -11.20 10.81
N PHE A 28 -10.04 -10.72 10.38
CA PHE A 28 -8.80 -11.50 10.42
C PHE A 28 -8.39 -11.83 11.87
N GLY A 29 -8.50 -10.89 12.79
CA GLY A 29 -8.22 -11.09 14.20
C GLY A 29 -9.08 -12.19 14.83
N LEU A 30 -10.38 -12.21 14.52
CA LEU A 30 -11.31 -13.25 14.99
C LEU A 30 -10.99 -14.62 14.38
N ILE A 31 -10.68 -14.69 13.09
CA ILE A 31 -10.29 -15.93 12.43
C ILE A 31 -8.99 -16.47 13.02
N MET A 32 -7.96 -15.64 13.09
CA MET A 32 -6.65 -16.03 13.64
C MET A 32 -6.72 -16.39 15.12
N GLY A 33 -7.57 -15.70 15.90
CA GLY A 33 -7.78 -16.00 17.31
C GLY A 33 -8.34 -17.41 17.57
N ARG A 34 -9.13 -17.95 16.61
CA ARG A 34 -9.71 -19.30 16.70
C ARG A 34 -8.80 -20.40 16.13
N MET A 35 -7.72 -20.04 15.44
CA MET A 35 -6.79 -21.01 14.86
C MET A 35 -5.82 -21.60 15.88
N LYS A 36 -5.44 -22.88 15.70
CA LYS A 36 -4.32 -23.48 16.42
C LYS A 36 -3.00 -22.75 16.07
N PRO A 37 -2.03 -22.65 17.00
CA PRO A 37 -0.77 -21.91 16.81
C PRO A 37 -0.07 -22.16 15.47
N ASN A 38 0.17 -23.43 15.13
CA ASN A 38 0.86 -23.79 13.88
C ASN A 38 0.10 -23.35 12.61
N ARG A 39 -1.24 -23.45 12.62
CA ARG A 39 -2.05 -22.98 11.48
C ARG A 39 -2.06 -21.47 11.39
N ARG A 40 -2.07 -20.78 12.52
CA ARG A 40 -2.00 -19.32 12.61
C ARG A 40 -0.71 -18.78 12.00
N ILE A 41 0.43 -19.37 12.37
CA ILE A 41 1.74 -19.03 11.79
C ILE A 41 1.74 -19.22 10.27
N GLY A 42 1.26 -20.36 9.78
CA GLY A 42 1.15 -20.61 8.35
C GLY A 42 0.26 -19.60 7.62
N PHE A 43 -0.87 -19.23 8.24
CA PHE A 43 -1.79 -18.25 7.70
C PHE A 43 -1.20 -16.84 7.64
N MET A 44 -0.49 -16.38 8.68
CA MET A 44 0.21 -15.09 8.68
C MET A 44 1.27 -15.03 7.59
N LYS A 45 2.07 -16.09 7.41
CA LYS A 45 3.04 -16.16 6.31
C LYS A 45 2.37 -16.10 4.94
N PHE A 46 1.24 -16.77 4.78
CA PHE A 46 0.45 -16.73 3.56
C PHE A 46 -0.07 -15.32 3.27
N ILE A 47 -0.65 -14.63 4.26
CA ILE A 47 -1.10 -13.23 4.11
C ILE A 47 0.08 -12.32 3.72
N GLY A 48 1.24 -12.48 4.35
CA GLY A 48 2.45 -11.71 4.02
C GLY A 48 2.83 -11.85 2.54
N TRP A 49 2.83 -13.06 2.00
CA TRP A 49 3.07 -13.29 0.57
C TRP A 49 1.97 -12.72 -0.32
N CYS A 50 0.70 -12.86 0.09
CA CYS A 50 -0.42 -12.22 -0.62
C CYS A 50 -0.25 -10.70 -0.66
N ALA A 51 0.17 -10.06 0.43
CA ALA A 51 0.41 -8.62 0.48
C ALA A 51 1.51 -8.19 -0.51
N VAL A 52 2.61 -8.95 -0.62
CA VAL A 52 3.67 -8.70 -1.60
C VAL A 52 3.12 -8.77 -3.04
N ILE A 53 2.38 -9.83 -3.36
CA ILE A 53 1.82 -10.04 -4.71
C ILE A 53 0.77 -8.95 -5.04
N ILE A 54 -0.12 -8.63 -4.10
CA ILE A 54 -1.14 -7.60 -4.27
C ILE A 54 -0.50 -6.22 -4.46
N SER A 55 0.57 -5.92 -3.72
CA SER A 55 1.30 -4.65 -3.88
C SER A 55 1.91 -4.52 -5.28
N PHE A 56 2.49 -5.57 -5.81
CA PHE A 56 2.98 -5.55 -7.19
C PHE A 56 1.84 -5.51 -8.22
N GLY A 57 0.78 -6.29 -8.00
CA GLY A 57 -0.44 -6.24 -8.81
C GLY A 57 -1.01 -4.82 -8.90
N TYR A 58 -0.98 -4.07 -7.79
CA TYR A 58 -1.41 -2.68 -7.77
C TYR A 58 -0.54 -1.79 -8.69
N VAL A 59 0.78 -1.96 -8.70
CA VAL A 59 1.69 -1.25 -9.62
C VAL A 59 1.33 -1.55 -11.08
N VAL A 60 1.06 -2.83 -11.40
CA VAL A 60 0.66 -3.26 -12.75
C VAL A 60 -0.68 -2.64 -13.16
N VAL A 61 -1.69 -2.73 -12.30
CA VAL A 61 -3.04 -2.19 -12.55
C VAL A 61 -3.00 -0.68 -12.77
N THR A 62 -2.16 0.04 -12.02
CA THR A 62 -1.98 1.48 -12.19
C THR A 62 -1.27 1.80 -13.52
N LYS A 63 -0.22 1.03 -13.88
CA LYS A 63 0.54 1.22 -15.13
C LYS A 63 -0.27 0.94 -16.39
N THR A 64 -1.17 -0.03 -16.33
CA THR A 64 -1.99 -0.43 -17.49
C THR A 64 -3.25 0.42 -17.69
N GLY A 65 -3.51 1.39 -16.82
CA GLY A 65 -4.75 2.17 -16.83
C GLY A 65 -5.99 1.38 -16.34
N ALA A 66 -5.82 0.12 -15.96
CA ALA A 66 -6.93 -0.70 -15.46
C ALA A 66 -7.52 -0.13 -14.15
N PHE A 67 -6.72 0.57 -13.37
CA PHE A 67 -7.19 1.28 -12.17
C PHE A 67 -8.26 2.32 -12.51
N GLU A 68 -8.02 3.14 -13.53
CA GLU A 68 -8.99 4.14 -14.00
C GLU A 68 -10.26 3.46 -14.55
N TYR A 69 -10.10 2.42 -15.36
CA TYR A 69 -11.24 1.67 -15.89
C TYR A 69 -12.12 1.12 -14.76
N ILE A 70 -11.53 0.50 -13.74
CA ILE A 70 -12.25 -0.08 -12.60
C ILE A 70 -12.94 1.03 -11.80
N THR A 71 -12.25 2.12 -11.49
CA THR A 71 -12.82 3.21 -10.70
C THR A 71 -13.97 3.90 -11.42
N ASN A 72 -13.87 4.10 -12.73
CA ASN A 72 -14.94 4.67 -13.55
C ASN A 72 -16.14 3.72 -13.66
N TYR A 73 -15.90 2.43 -13.82
CA TYR A 73 -16.98 1.42 -13.90
C TYR A 73 -17.82 1.37 -12.61
N PHE A 74 -17.18 1.46 -11.45
CA PHE A 74 -17.86 1.48 -10.16
C PHE A 74 -18.29 2.88 -9.69
N GLY A 75 -18.06 3.93 -10.48
CA GLY A 75 -18.37 5.32 -10.10
C GLY A 75 -17.62 5.79 -8.85
N ILE A 76 -16.40 5.26 -8.61
CA ILE A 76 -15.59 5.61 -7.43
C ILE A 76 -14.89 6.96 -7.67
N ASP A 77 -15.23 7.95 -6.85
CA ASP A 77 -14.50 9.23 -6.83
C ASP A 77 -13.07 9.01 -6.30
N THR A 78 -12.10 9.17 -7.17
CA THR A 78 -10.67 9.02 -6.85
C THR A 78 -10.03 10.31 -6.33
N MET A 79 -10.78 11.41 -6.20
CA MET A 79 -10.28 12.71 -5.76
C MET A 79 -9.06 13.18 -6.59
N GLY A 80 -9.12 13.04 -7.91
CA GLY A 80 -8.07 13.46 -8.84
C GLY A 80 -6.86 12.52 -8.94
N ARG A 81 -6.86 11.37 -8.24
CA ARG A 81 -5.73 10.41 -8.30
C ARG A 81 -5.53 9.79 -9.68
N ASN A 82 -6.62 9.58 -10.45
CA ASN A 82 -6.53 9.06 -11.81
C ASN A 82 -5.70 10.00 -12.70
N ASP A 83 -5.88 11.30 -12.58
CA ASP A 83 -5.13 12.28 -13.37
C ASP A 83 -3.64 12.25 -12.98
N VAL A 84 -3.35 12.21 -11.68
CA VAL A 84 -1.97 12.09 -11.19
C VAL A 84 -1.31 10.81 -11.73
N TYR A 85 -2.01 9.67 -11.72
CA TYR A 85 -1.46 8.39 -12.21
C TYR A 85 -1.19 8.42 -13.71
N LYS A 86 -2.04 9.05 -14.53
CA LYS A 86 -1.81 9.26 -15.96
C LYS A 86 -0.52 10.04 -16.24
N TYR A 87 -0.28 11.09 -15.45
CA TYR A 87 0.96 11.87 -15.61
C TYR A 87 2.20 11.10 -15.19
N ILE A 88 2.10 10.27 -14.16
CA ILE A 88 3.24 9.53 -13.60
C ILE A 88 3.54 8.24 -14.37
N GLU A 89 2.57 7.62 -15.03
CA GLU A 89 2.77 6.33 -15.72
C GLU A 89 3.93 6.35 -16.73
N LYS A 90 4.21 7.48 -17.37
CA LYS A 90 5.33 7.64 -18.32
C LYS A 90 6.72 7.61 -17.67
N TYR A 91 6.79 7.79 -16.35
CA TYR A 91 8.07 7.88 -15.62
C TYR A 91 8.51 6.55 -15.00
N TYR A 92 7.80 5.45 -15.19
CA TYR A 92 8.25 4.14 -14.73
C TYR A 92 7.87 3.05 -15.73
N GLN A 93 8.58 1.93 -15.66
CA GLN A 93 8.37 0.77 -16.52
C GLN A 93 8.29 -0.49 -15.67
N ILE A 94 7.48 -1.46 -16.11
CA ILE A 94 7.43 -2.79 -15.50
C ILE A 94 8.43 -3.68 -16.21
N SER A 95 9.67 -3.65 -15.77
CA SER A 95 10.75 -4.48 -16.31
C SER A 95 11.78 -4.80 -15.24
N LEU A 96 12.44 -5.94 -15.38
CA LEU A 96 13.54 -6.35 -14.49
C LEU A 96 14.72 -5.36 -14.51
N GLY A 97 14.90 -4.65 -15.61
CA GLY A 97 15.96 -3.64 -15.77
C GLY A 97 15.60 -2.27 -15.22
N PHE A 98 14.38 -2.08 -14.70
CA PHE A 98 13.99 -0.81 -14.10
C PHE A 98 14.62 -0.67 -12.70
N MET A 99 15.66 0.19 -12.62
CA MET A 99 16.45 0.39 -11.39
C MET A 99 15.87 1.45 -10.45
N GLY A 100 14.78 2.15 -10.86
CA GLY A 100 14.24 3.29 -10.11
C GLY A 100 15.05 4.57 -10.30
N TYR A 101 14.55 5.65 -9.71
CA TYR A 101 15.15 6.99 -9.87
C TYR A 101 15.77 7.55 -8.59
N GLY A 102 15.70 6.81 -7.49
CA GLY A 102 16.17 7.27 -6.18
C GLY A 102 15.09 7.91 -5.33
N PHE A 103 15.42 8.13 -4.06
CA PHE A 103 14.49 8.70 -3.08
C PHE A 103 14.04 10.12 -3.43
N GLU A 104 12.81 10.44 -3.07
CA GLU A 104 12.15 11.73 -3.31
C GLU A 104 11.89 12.08 -4.79
N TYR A 105 12.30 11.23 -5.73
CA TYR A 105 12.05 11.48 -7.16
C TYR A 105 10.57 11.72 -7.48
N THR A 106 9.67 10.99 -6.85
CA THR A 106 8.23 11.15 -7.04
C THR A 106 7.74 12.54 -6.65
N THR A 107 8.28 13.14 -5.60
CA THR A 107 7.96 14.51 -5.18
C THR A 107 8.46 15.53 -6.20
N VAL A 108 9.70 15.39 -6.67
CA VAL A 108 10.33 16.29 -7.65
C VAL A 108 9.56 16.27 -8.97
N ILE A 109 9.19 15.07 -9.47
CA ILE A 109 8.48 14.95 -10.73
C ILE A 109 7.06 15.50 -10.65
N LEU A 110 6.36 15.33 -9.51
CA LEU A 110 5.05 15.92 -9.30
C LEU A 110 5.11 17.45 -9.31
N GLN A 111 6.10 18.05 -8.63
CA GLN A 111 6.30 19.50 -8.67
C GLN A 111 6.54 19.99 -10.10
N LYS A 112 7.37 19.28 -10.88
CA LYS A 112 7.63 19.60 -12.29
C LYS A 112 6.34 19.54 -13.12
N ILE A 113 5.55 18.47 -12.97
CA ILE A 113 4.27 18.32 -13.69
C ILE A 113 3.30 19.46 -13.36
N MET A 114 3.23 19.90 -12.10
CA MET A 114 2.39 21.02 -11.68
C MET A 114 2.81 22.33 -12.33
N VAL A 115 4.11 22.58 -12.46
CA VAL A 115 4.64 23.79 -13.13
C VAL A 115 4.36 23.76 -14.63
N GLU A 116 4.53 22.61 -15.28
CA GLU A 116 4.31 22.43 -16.71
C GLU A 116 2.82 22.42 -17.10
N ASN A 117 1.94 22.04 -16.18
CA ASN A 117 0.49 21.93 -16.40
C ASN A 117 -0.31 22.65 -15.30
N PRO A 118 -0.32 24.00 -15.28
CA PRO A 118 -1.00 24.77 -14.22
C PRO A 118 -2.52 24.51 -14.15
N ASN A 119 -3.11 24.07 -15.26
CA ASN A 119 -4.54 23.73 -15.37
C ASN A 119 -4.85 22.26 -14.98
N ALA A 120 -3.85 21.42 -14.78
CA ALA A 120 -4.08 20.12 -14.21
C ALA A 120 -4.44 20.32 -12.73
N HIS A 121 -5.64 19.92 -12.33
CA HIS A 121 -6.11 19.98 -10.94
C HIS A 121 -5.32 19.02 -10.03
N ILE A 122 -3.99 18.97 -10.20
CA ILE A 122 -3.07 18.21 -9.38
C ILE A 122 -2.81 19.02 -8.11
N GLY A 123 -3.81 19.13 -7.24
CA GLY A 123 -3.67 19.78 -5.93
C GLY A 123 -2.82 19.01 -4.92
N VAL A 124 -1.92 18.13 -5.41
CA VAL A 124 -1.25 17.14 -4.54
C VAL A 124 0.26 17.19 -4.75
N VAL A 125 0.95 17.72 -3.78
CA VAL A 125 2.44 17.76 -3.73
C VAL A 125 3.07 16.37 -3.52
N ALA A 126 2.28 15.38 -3.12
CA ALA A 126 2.75 14.01 -2.87
C ALA A 126 1.82 12.98 -3.53
N LEU A 127 2.38 11.86 -3.99
CA LEU A 127 1.63 10.82 -4.68
C LEU A 127 0.53 10.17 -3.81
N HIS A 128 0.59 10.34 -2.47
CA HIS A 128 -0.31 9.72 -1.48
C HIS A 128 -0.49 8.19 -1.67
N ASN A 129 0.50 7.55 -2.28
CA ASN A 129 0.52 6.14 -2.58
C ASN A 129 1.92 5.58 -2.38
N ASN A 130 2.19 5.12 -1.19
CA ASN A 130 3.50 4.62 -0.81
C ASN A 130 3.97 3.42 -1.66
N ILE A 131 3.06 2.55 -2.11
CA ILE A 131 3.41 1.38 -2.92
C ILE A 131 3.99 1.81 -4.26
N LEU A 132 3.33 2.74 -4.94
CA LEU A 132 3.79 3.25 -6.23
C LEU A 132 5.04 4.11 -6.08
N THR A 133 5.12 4.94 -5.03
CA THR A 133 6.32 5.71 -4.68
C THR A 133 7.53 4.78 -4.52
N ILE A 134 7.43 3.74 -3.70
CA ILE A 134 8.51 2.78 -3.46
C ILE A 134 8.92 2.10 -4.77
N TYR A 135 7.97 1.74 -5.65
CA TYR A 135 8.29 1.13 -6.93
C TYR A 135 9.08 2.08 -7.86
N ILE A 136 8.63 3.34 -7.97
CA ILE A 136 9.28 4.34 -8.84
C ILE A 136 10.67 4.70 -8.33
N GLU A 137 10.83 4.81 -7.03
CA GLU A 137 12.08 5.25 -6.39
C GLU A 137 13.12 4.13 -6.29
N LEU A 138 12.72 2.92 -5.89
CA LEU A 138 13.63 1.79 -5.70
C LEU A 138 13.77 0.89 -6.95
N GLY A 139 12.89 1.02 -7.94
CA GLY A 139 12.86 0.16 -9.10
C GLY A 139 12.34 -1.25 -8.82
N PHE A 140 12.41 -2.11 -9.82
CA PHE A 140 11.84 -3.45 -9.76
C PHE A 140 12.45 -4.30 -8.63
N LEU A 141 13.76 -4.46 -8.61
CA LEU A 141 14.43 -5.31 -7.61
C LEU A 141 14.34 -4.72 -6.21
N GLY A 142 14.52 -3.40 -6.07
CA GLY A 142 14.43 -2.71 -4.79
C GLY A 142 13.02 -2.80 -4.20
N PHE A 143 11.99 -2.67 -5.02
CA PHE A 143 10.60 -2.84 -4.61
C PHE A 143 10.34 -4.25 -4.06
N TRP A 144 10.74 -5.30 -4.78
CA TRP A 144 10.55 -6.67 -4.32
C TRP A 144 11.31 -6.95 -3.02
N ALA A 145 12.57 -6.50 -2.93
CA ALA A 145 13.37 -6.62 -1.71
C ALA A 145 12.69 -5.93 -0.53
N TRP A 146 12.18 -4.70 -0.71
CA TRP A 146 11.48 -3.94 0.30
C TRP A 146 10.18 -4.62 0.74
N MET A 147 9.35 -5.06 -0.21
CA MET A 147 8.06 -5.70 0.09
C MET A 147 8.26 -7.04 0.80
N ILE A 148 9.20 -7.89 0.35
CA ILE A 148 9.53 -9.15 1.00
C ILE A 148 10.09 -8.88 2.40
N TYR A 149 10.98 -7.91 2.57
CA TYR A 149 11.50 -7.55 3.88
C TYR A 149 10.36 -7.14 4.83
N THR A 150 9.48 -6.24 4.39
CA THR A 150 8.41 -5.71 5.24
C THR A 150 7.36 -6.77 5.58
N TRP A 151 6.86 -7.50 4.58
CA TRP A 151 5.71 -8.39 4.76
C TRP A 151 6.07 -9.84 5.11
N VAL A 152 7.29 -10.27 4.85
CA VAL A 152 7.72 -11.65 5.10
C VAL A 152 8.78 -11.73 6.20
N PHE A 153 9.89 -11.01 6.04
CA PHE A 153 10.98 -11.10 7.01
C PHE A 153 10.62 -10.50 8.36
N GLN A 154 10.03 -9.31 8.41
CA GLN A 154 9.61 -8.69 9.68
C GLN A 154 8.59 -9.53 10.42
N VAL A 155 7.60 -10.07 9.71
CA VAL A 155 6.58 -10.96 10.30
C VAL A 155 7.23 -12.22 10.89
N ASN A 156 8.11 -12.88 10.13
CA ASN A 156 8.83 -14.05 10.62
C ASN A 156 9.70 -13.72 11.83
N TRP A 157 10.39 -12.59 11.81
CA TRP A 157 11.21 -12.13 12.92
C TRP A 157 10.37 -11.90 14.18
N MET A 158 9.24 -11.21 14.06
CA MET A 158 8.31 -10.97 15.17
C MET A 158 7.77 -12.29 15.77
N ILE A 159 7.37 -13.24 14.91
CA ILE A 159 6.89 -14.55 15.35
C ILE A 159 7.97 -15.30 16.15
N ASN A 160 9.21 -15.27 15.67
CA ASN A 160 10.31 -16.01 16.27
C ASN A 160 10.82 -15.40 17.59
N HIS A 161 10.78 -14.06 17.73
CA HIS A 161 11.33 -13.38 18.90
C HIS A 161 10.27 -13.06 19.97
N TRP A 162 9.06 -12.71 19.56
CA TRP A 162 8.00 -12.27 20.47
C TRP A 162 6.77 -13.17 20.47
N GLY A 163 6.84 -14.25 19.70
CA GLY A 163 5.76 -15.23 19.60
C GLY A 163 4.67 -14.86 18.61
N GLU A 164 3.84 -15.85 18.32
CA GLU A 164 2.78 -15.76 17.29
C GLU A 164 1.73 -14.68 17.54
N LYS A 165 1.42 -14.41 18.82
CA LYS A 165 0.41 -13.39 19.17
C LYS A 165 0.87 -11.99 18.81
N THR A 166 2.16 -11.70 18.96
CA THR A 166 2.73 -10.41 18.55
C THR A 166 2.80 -10.29 17.04
N GLY A 167 3.15 -11.38 16.33
CA GLY A 167 3.09 -11.42 14.88
C GLY A 167 1.68 -11.14 14.34
N MET A 168 0.63 -11.55 15.07
CA MET A 168 -0.77 -11.27 14.70
C MET A 168 -1.14 -9.79 14.76
N LEU A 169 -0.47 -9.00 15.62
CA LEU A 169 -0.71 -7.55 15.73
C LEU A 169 -0.15 -6.75 14.55
N PHE A 170 0.68 -7.37 13.72
CA PHE A 170 1.24 -6.74 12.53
C PHE A 170 0.21 -6.63 11.39
N PHE A 171 -0.75 -7.53 11.33
CA PHE A 171 -1.82 -7.57 10.33
C PHE A 171 -3.13 -7.01 10.85
#